data_c64a2717aaeaceb8630bdd3fa74cc417
#
_entry.id   c64a2717aaeaceb8630bdd3fa74cc417
#
_cell.length_a   1.000
_cell.length_b   1.000
_cell.length_c   1.000
_cell.angle_alpha   90.00
_cell.angle_beta   90.00
_cell.angle_gamma   90.00
#
_symmetry.space_group_name_H-M   'P 1'
#
loop_
_entity.id
_entity.type
_entity.pdbx_description
1 polymer ?
#
loop_
_entity_poly.entity_id
_entity_poly.type
_entity_poly.pdbx_seq_one_letter_code
_entity_poly.pdbx_strand_id
1 'polypeptide(L)'
;MSTSSTQKIGVATAVIIGMNAMIGAGIFSIASLLSSKVGPAGILTYLFAFAAVWFMAKSIARVAYLYPQEGSFYNYAKQWGGHKLGLFSAGAYLFGLLIAMGLLCKVAGNYLHEMIPSLSAYILGIIMLGCLVAANIMGLVLSQIGQYILIVCTVFPLITTTIMCLSQADLSNLTPFMPYGPLSVIEGTKVAIFGLFGFECTASLFNIMENPEKNVSKALTYSLLLVGIIYFLFISSIVLSIPLSVFTLNPHITIPGALRTIFPNNDFILLCVSISILSAIVGTVHSMIWSSSELMLSYFRFMDIKVIKQAISRKTLNQQVTVLIAGTAILLSYLFIENMNVFFSMTDVALIFACITSIIPLLKLKKEWQSGQNITTMLGLVTALVIFAVAVETLVGNVITMIS
;
A
#
# COMPACT_ATOMS: atom_id res chain seq x y z
N MET A 1 12.16 35.14 18.49
CA MET A 1 11.90 34.28 17.34
C MET A 1 12.16 32.84 17.76
N SER A 2 11.12 32.14 18.20
CA SER A 2 11.24 30.71 18.52
C SER A 2 11.36 29.96 17.20
N THR A 3 12.52 29.39 16.94
CA THR A 3 12.68 28.35 15.92
C THR A 3 11.75 27.22 16.33
N SER A 4 10.61 27.08 15.67
CA SER A 4 9.81 25.87 15.78
C SER A 4 10.71 24.74 15.34
N SER A 5 11.25 23.98 16.30
CA SER A 5 11.90 22.70 16.01
C SER A 5 10.88 21.87 15.26
N THR A 6 11.10 21.64 13.99
CA THR A 6 10.28 20.70 13.21
C THR A 6 10.37 19.36 13.94
N GLN A 7 9.28 18.98 14.61
CA GLN A 7 9.21 17.73 15.36
C GLN A 7 9.45 16.59 14.38
N LYS A 8 10.48 15.80 14.62
CA LYS A 8 10.86 14.65 13.79
C LYS A 8 10.29 13.36 14.37
N ILE A 9 10.04 12.41 13.50
CA ILE A 9 9.56 11.07 13.87
C ILE A 9 10.71 10.09 14.03
N GLY A 10 10.62 9.22 15.04
CA GLY A 10 11.54 8.10 15.21
C GLY A 10 11.22 6.91 14.30
N VAL A 11 12.10 5.90 14.31
CA VAL A 11 11.95 4.67 13.51
C VAL A 11 10.63 3.96 13.81
N ALA A 12 10.24 3.84 15.08
CA ALA A 12 9.02 3.14 15.46
C ALA A 12 7.76 3.77 14.84
N THR A 13 7.64 5.11 14.90
CA THR A 13 6.55 5.84 14.25
C THR A 13 6.55 5.64 12.73
N ALA A 14 7.73 5.70 12.11
CA ALA A 14 7.85 5.48 10.66
C ALA A 14 7.48 4.04 10.25
N VAL A 15 7.82 3.04 11.07
CA VAL A 15 7.38 1.65 10.87
C VAL A 15 5.86 1.54 10.94
N ILE A 16 5.23 2.17 11.93
CA ILE A 16 3.77 2.17 12.08
C ILE A 16 3.07 2.86 10.89
N ILE A 17 3.61 3.99 10.43
CA ILE A 17 3.10 4.66 9.22
C ILE A 17 3.21 3.73 8.00
N GLY A 18 4.35 3.06 7.83
CA GLY A 18 4.56 2.08 6.77
C GLY A 18 3.61 0.88 6.88
N MET A 19 3.38 0.37 8.09
CA MET A 19 2.40 -0.70 8.32
C MET A 19 0.98 -0.26 7.97
N ASN A 20 0.54 0.90 8.45
CA ASN A 20 -0.76 1.46 8.11
C ASN A 20 -0.89 1.72 6.60
N ALA A 21 0.18 2.14 5.93
CA ALA A 21 0.18 2.36 4.49
C ALA A 21 -0.03 1.05 3.69
N MET A 22 0.51 -0.08 4.17
CA MET A 22 0.36 -1.41 3.55
C MET A 22 -0.93 -2.10 3.97
N ILE A 23 -1.28 -2.08 5.28
CA ILE A 23 -2.45 -2.81 5.79
C ILE A 23 -3.71 -2.01 5.47
N GLY A 24 -4.24 -2.22 4.27
CA GLY A 24 -5.52 -1.66 3.82
C GLY A 24 -6.58 -2.74 3.64
N ALA A 25 -7.63 -2.43 2.90
CA ALA A 25 -8.65 -3.43 2.51
C ALA A 25 -8.09 -4.61 1.71
N GLY A 26 -6.89 -4.42 1.13
CA GLY A 26 -6.25 -5.41 0.26
C GLY A 26 -6.12 -6.78 0.89
N ILE A 27 -5.68 -6.88 2.16
CA ILE A 27 -5.48 -8.18 2.81
C ILE A 27 -6.78 -9.01 2.88
N PHE A 28 -7.91 -8.38 3.16
CA PHE A 28 -9.20 -9.07 3.26
C PHE A 28 -9.71 -9.48 1.87
N SER A 29 -9.60 -8.59 0.88
CA SER A 29 -9.98 -8.88 -0.51
C SER A 29 -9.08 -9.96 -1.12
N ILE A 30 -7.78 -9.91 -0.86
CA ILE A 30 -6.81 -10.87 -1.38
C ILE A 30 -7.03 -12.24 -0.75
N ALA A 31 -7.29 -12.34 0.55
CA ALA A 31 -7.56 -13.62 1.21
C ALA A 31 -8.77 -14.33 0.59
N SER A 32 -9.88 -13.62 0.35
CA SER A 32 -11.06 -14.16 -0.34
C SER A 32 -10.76 -14.56 -1.79
N LEU A 33 -10.08 -13.68 -2.54
CA LEU A 33 -9.78 -13.89 -3.95
C LEU A 33 -8.78 -15.03 -4.17
N LEU A 34 -7.75 -15.16 -3.34
CA LEU A 34 -6.83 -16.28 -3.40
C LEU A 34 -7.54 -17.60 -3.06
N SER A 35 -8.40 -17.60 -2.03
CA SER A 35 -9.17 -18.80 -1.68
C SER A 35 -10.09 -19.23 -2.83
N SER A 36 -10.76 -18.30 -3.53
CA SER A 36 -11.67 -18.63 -4.63
C SER A 36 -10.96 -19.04 -5.93
N LYS A 37 -9.82 -18.41 -6.27
CA LYS A 37 -9.14 -18.61 -7.56
C LYS A 37 -7.97 -19.58 -7.52
N VAL A 38 -7.34 -19.76 -6.36
CA VAL A 38 -6.14 -20.58 -6.19
C VAL A 38 -6.41 -21.75 -5.23
N GLY A 39 -7.32 -21.56 -4.29
CA GLY A 39 -7.60 -22.51 -3.23
C GLY A 39 -6.48 -22.52 -2.17
N PRO A 40 -6.22 -23.69 -1.52
CA PRO A 40 -5.23 -23.81 -0.45
C PRO A 40 -3.82 -23.37 -0.83
N ALA A 41 -3.43 -23.52 -2.09
CA ALA A 41 -2.15 -23.04 -2.61
C ALA A 41 -2.02 -21.51 -2.61
N GLY A 42 -3.07 -20.76 -2.26
CA GLY A 42 -3.01 -19.31 -1.99
C GLY A 42 -1.95 -18.93 -0.94
N ILE A 43 -1.64 -19.83 0.00
CA ILE A 43 -0.53 -19.65 0.95
C ILE A 43 0.82 -19.53 0.22
N LEU A 44 1.10 -20.43 -0.74
CA LEU A 44 2.32 -20.35 -1.57
C LEU A 44 2.32 -19.12 -2.45
N THR A 45 1.18 -18.80 -3.05
CA THR A 45 1.00 -17.60 -3.86
C THR A 45 1.42 -16.35 -3.08
N TYR A 46 0.97 -16.24 -1.83
CA TYR A 46 1.36 -15.14 -0.98
C TYR A 46 2.86 -15.12 -0.66
N LEU A 47 3.46 -16.27 -0.38
CA LEU A 47 4.91 -16.35 -0.14
C LEU A 47 5.73 -15.90 -1.36
N PHE A 48 5.32 -16.27 -2.58
CA PHE A 48 5.97 -15.79 -3.81
C PHE A 48 5.80 -14.28 -4.00
N ALA A 49 4.59 -13.76 -3.77
CA ALA A 49 4.33 -12.33 -3.83
C ALA A 49 5.17 -11.55 -2.80
N PHE A 50 5.21 -12.05 -1.55
CA PHE A 50 6.03 -11.45 -0.50
C PHE A 50 7.52 -11.46 -0.84
N ALA A 51 8.05 -12.59 -1.35
CA ALA A 51 9.45 -12.68 -1.77
C ALA A 51 9.76 -11.67 -2.90
N ALA A 52 8.89 -11.53 -3.89
CA ALA A 52 9.04 -10.58 -4.97
C ALA A 52 9.11 -9.13 -4.46
N VAL A 53 8.14 -8.74 -3.62
CA VAL A 53 8.10 -7.41 -3.02
C VAL A 53 9.26 -7.19 -2.05
N TRP A 54 9.69 -8.22 -1.31
CA TRP A 54 10.85 -8.16 -0.43
C TRP A 54 12.12 -7.77 -1.18
N PHE A 55 12.41 -8.38 -2.32
CA PHE A 55 13.57 -8.05 -3.13
C PHE A 55 13.50 -6.62 -3.69
N MET A 56 12.32 -6.18 -4.12
CA MET A 56 12.10 -4.79 -4.55
C MET A 56 12.34 -3.81 -3.40
N ALA A 57 11.73 -4.07 -2.25
CA ALA A 57 11.83 -3.21 -1.06
C ALA A 57 13.25 -3.12 -0.53
N LYS A 58 13.98 -4.25 -0.48
CA LYS A 58 15.40 -4.26 -0.07
C LYS A 58 16.28 -3.47 -1.04
N SER A 59 15.96 -3.51 -2.33
CA SER A 59 16.67 -2.71 -3.34
C SER A 59 16.39 -1.21 -3.13
N ILE A 60 15.14 -0.81 -2.92
CA ILE A 60 14.76 0.59 -2.63
C ILE A 60 15.37 1.04 -1.30
N ALA A 61 15.32 0.22 -0.25
CA ALA A 61 15.94 0.53 1.04
C ALA A 61 17.46 0.79 0.90
N ARG A 62 18.13 0.04 0.02
CA ARG A 62 19.53 0.26 -0.28
C ARG A 62 19.78 1.55 -1.05
N VAL A 63 18.96 1.85 -2.06
CA VAL A 63 19.05 3.14 -2.77
C VAL A 63 18.83 4.30 -1.79
N ALA A 64 17.85 4.21 -0.91
CA ALA A 64 17.59 5.20 0.12
C ALA A 64 18.77 5.41 1.08
N TYR A 65 19.50 4.33 1.41
CA TYR A 65 20.70 4.40 2.23
C TYR A 65 21.90 5.03 1.49
N LEU A 66 22.07 4.72 0.20
CA LEU A 66 23.19 5.22 -0.61
C LEU A 66 22.99 6.67 -1.08
N TYR A 67 21.75 7.07 -1.28
CA TYR A 67 21.37 8.41 -1.71
C TYR A 67 20.40 9.07 -0.72
N PRO A 68 20.86 9.37 0.50
CA PRO A 68 20.02 9.85 1.60
C PRO A 68 19.71 11.34 1.42
N GLN A 69 18.91 11.67 0.43
CA GLN A 69 18.51 13.03 0.10
C GLN A 69 17.00 13.15 0.00
N GLU A 70 16.52 14.38 0.17
CA GLU A 70 15.13 14.76 -0.02
C GLU A 70 14.62 14.35 -1.41
N GLY A 71 13.35 13.95 -1.50
CA GLY A 71 12.67 13.70 -2.77
C GLY A 71 12.66 12.25 -3.24
N SER A 72 13.14 11.30 -2.42
CA SER A 72 13.05 9.84 -2.66
C SER A 72 13.12 9.43 -4.14
N PHE A 73 12.02 9.05 -4.77
CA PHE A 73 11.95 8.58 -6.17
C PHE A 73 12.55 9.55 -7.20
N TYR A 74 12.39 10.86 -6.98
CA TYR A 74 13.07 11.87 -7.81
C TYR A 74 14.57 11.70 -7.73
N ASN A 75 15.09 11.65 -6.51
CA ASN A 75 16.53 11.63 -6.29
C ASN A 75 17.15 10.32 -6.78
N TYR A 76 16.46 9.19 -6.56
CA TYR A 76 16.94 7.88 -7.00
C TYR A 76 17.01 7.78 -8.54
N ALA A 77 15.95 8.14 -9.24
CA ALA A 77 15.91 8.10 -10.70
C ALA A 77 16.86 9.12 -11.34
N LYS A 78 17.06 10.28 -10.71
CA LYS A 78 18.00 11.32 -11.17
C LYS A 78 19.44 10.83 -11.29
N GLN A 79 19.86 9.87 -10.44
CA GLN A 79 21.25 9.35 -10.42
C GLN A 79 21.69 8.76 -11.77
N TRP A 80 20.77 8.29 -12.59
CA TRP A 80 21.11 7.67 -13.87
C TRP A 80 20.45 8.32 -15.08
N GLY A 81 19.26 8.90 -14.92
CA GLY A 81 18.48 9.46 -16.03
C GLY A 81 18.35 10.99 -15.99
N GLY A 82 18.99 11.64 -14.99
CA GLY A 82 19.00 13.10 -14.87
C GLY A 82 17.69 13.69 -14.34
N HIS A 83 17.63 15.01 -14.34
CA HIS A 83 16.54 15.79 -13.73
C HIS A 83 15.15 15.44 -14.29
N LYS A 84 15.01 15.31 -15.60
CA LYS A 84 13.72 15.02 -16.25
C LYS A 84 13.16 13.67 -15.84
N LEU A 85 14.01 12.62 -15.83
CA LEU A 85 13.59 11.30 -15.40
C LEU A 85 13.25 11.28 -13.91
N GLY A 86 14.01 12.00 -13.08
CA GLY A 86 13.69 12.17 -11.66
C GLY A 86 12.30 12.75 -11.44
N LEU A 87 11.96 13.85 -12.13
CA LEU A 87 10.62 14.43 -12.06
C LEU A 87 9.54 13.47 -12.57
N PHE A 88 9.79 12.76 -13.68
CA PHE A 88 8.82 11.83 -14.21
C PHE A 88 8.58 10.64 -13.26
N SER A 89 9.63 10.08 -12.67
CA SER A 89 9.53 8.98 -11.69
C SER A 89 8.74 9.37 -10.44
N ALA A 90 9.07 10.51 -9.82
CA ALA A 90 8.33 10.98 -8.65
C ALA A 90 6.88 11.37 -8.98
N GLY A 91 6.66 11.97 -10.15
CA GLY A 91 5.32 12.29 -10.64
C GLY A 91 4.47 11.05 -10.88
N ALA A 92 5.03 10.01 -11.49
CA ALA A 92 4.37 8.72 -11.68
C ALA A 92 3.99 8.08 -10.34
N TYR A 93 4.91 8.06 -9.38
CA TYR A 93 4.63 7.56 -8.03
C TYR A 93 3.47 8.31 -7.38
N LEU A 94 3.51 9.65 -7.34
CA LEU A 94 2.44 10.47 -6.78
C LEU A 94 1.10 10.22 -7.48
N PHE A 95 1.11 10.15 -8.80
CA PHE A 95 -0.09 9.88 -9.59
C PHE A 95 -0.72 8.52 -9.24
N GLY A 96 0.06 7.44 -9.24
CA GLY A 96 -0.42 6.10 -8.91
C GLY A 96 -0.96 6.02 -7.48
N LEU A 97 -0.24 6.62 -6.52
CA LEU A 97 -0.63 6.66 -5.13
C LEU A 97 -1.98 7.38 -4.91
N LEU A 98 -2.15 8.57 -5.49
CA LEU A 98 -3.36 9.37 -5.31
C LEU A 98 -4.58 8.72 -5.96
N ILE A 99 -4.39 8.03 -7.09
CA ILE A 99 -5.44 7.21 -7.72
C ILE A 99 -5.83 6.06 -6.79
N ALA A 100 -4.87 5.29 -6.27
CA ALA A 100 -5.15 4.18 -5.35
C ALA A 100 -5.98 4.60 -4.14
N MET A 101 -5.72 5.79 -3.59
CA MET A 101 -6.48 6.31 -2.45
C MET A 101 -7.94 6.62 -2.81
N GLY A 102 -8.23 7.04 -4.03
CA GLY A 102 -9.61 7.23 -4.51
C GLY A 102 -10.40 5.91 -4.49
N LEU A 103 -9.77 4.81 -4.93
CA LEU A 103 -10.37 3.47 -4.83
C LEU A 103 -10.65 3.09 -3.36
N LEU A 104 -9.67 3.28 -2.48
CA LEU A 104 -9.85 2.94 -1.07
C LEU A 104 -10.97 3.74 -0.42
N CYS A 105 -11.15 5.02 -0.79
CA CYS A 105 -12.29 5.82 -0.33
C CYS A 105 -13.65 5.25 -0.81
N LYS A 106 -13.71 4.69 -2.05
CA LYS A 106 -14.93 4.00 -2.53
C LYS A 106 -15.22 2.74 -1.73
N VAL A 107 -14.20 1.92 -1.49
CA VAL A 107 -14.34 0.70 -0.69
C VAL A 107 -14.77 1.04 0.73
N ALA A 108 -14.16 2.05 1.37
CA ALA A 108 -14.54 2.51 2.69
C ALA A 108 -16.00 3.00 2.75
N GLY A 109 -16.42 3.76 1.74
CA GLY A 109 -17.81 4.24 1.64
C GLY A 109 -18.82 3.09 1.65
N ASN A 110 -18.51 1.98 0.95
CA ASN A 110 -19.37 0.79 0.94
C ASN A 110 -19.44 0.12 2.33
N TYR A 111 -18.31 -0.07 3.01
CA TYR A 111 -18.30 -0.62 4.37
C TYR A 111 -18.99 0.28 5.39
N LEU A 112 -18.81 1.60 5.28
CA LEU A 112 -19.52 2.55 6.14
C LEU A 112 -21.01 2.55 5.89
N HIS A 113 -21.46 2.33 4.65
CA HIS A 113 -22.89 2.23 4.32
C HIS A 113 -23.54 0.99 4.94
N GLU A 114 -22.82 -0.14 5.03
CA GLU A 114 -23.32 -1.32 5.76
C GLU A 114 -23.56 -1.01 7.25
N MET A 115 -22.79 -0.10 7.85
CA MET A 115 -22.93 0.32 9.25
C MET A 115 -23.91 1.48 9.41
N ILE A 116 -24.03 2.37 8.44
CA ILE A 116 -24.87 3.58 8.45
C ILE A 116 -25.72 3.62 7.17
N PRO A 117 -26.78 2.78 7.08
CA PRO A 117 -27.60 2.68 5.86
C PRO A 117 -28.35 3.96 5.49
N SER A 118 -28.47 4.91 6.43
CA SER A 118 -29.17 6.20 6.23
C SER A 118 -28.45 7.13 5.25
N LEU A 119 -27.14 6.96 5.03
CA LEU A 119 -26.34 7.77 4.10
C LEU A 119 -25.81 6.89 2.97
N SER A 120 -25.75 7.44 1.76
CA SER A 120 -25.20 6.68 0.63
C SER A 120 -23.70 6.42 0.81
N ALA A 121 -23.21 5.28 0.30
CA ALA A 121 -21.80 4.93 0.28
C ALA A 121 -20.94 6.04 -0.33
N TYR A 122 -21.45 6.68 -1.36
CA TYR A 122 -20.79 7.80 -2.04
C TYR A 122 -20.55 8.98 -1.11
N ILE A 123 -21.57 9.41 -0.34
CA ILE A 123 -21.43 10.53 0.61
C ILE A 123 -20.49 10.15 1.75
N LEU A 124 -20.58 8.92 2.27
CA LEU A 124 -19.75 8.44 3.36
C LEU A 124 -18.26 8.40 2.99
N GLY A 125 -17.93 7.99 1.76
CA GLY A 125 -16.55 8.02 1.27
C GLY A 125 -15.98 9.45 1.20
N ILE A 126 -16.76 10.43 0.75
CA ILE A 126 -16.37 11.85 0.72
C ILE A 126 -16.19 12.42 2.13
N ILE A 127 -17.12 12.12 3.05
CA ILE A 127 -17.02 12.58 4.46
C ILE A 127 -15.75 12.01 5.09
N MET A 128 -15.49 10.71 4.93
CA MET A 128 -14.27 10.08 5.44
C MET A 128 -13.01 10.77 4.90
N LEU A 129 -12.93 10.98 3.59
CA LEU A 129 -11.79 11.69 2.97
C LEU A 129 -11.63 13.09 3.55
N GLY A 130 -12.72 13.85 3.68
CA GLY A 130 -12.71 15.19 4.27
C GLY A 130 -12.17 15.21 5.70
N CYS A 131 -12.61 14.26 6.53
CA CYS A 131 -12.13 14.11 7.91
C CYS A 131 -10.62 13.78 7.95
N LEU A 132 -10.14 12.91 7.05
CA LEU A 132 -8.72 12.53 7.00
C LEU A 132 -7.83 13.66 6.49
N VAL A 133 -8.30 14.42 5.50
CA VAL A 133 -7.60 15.64 5.04
C VAL A 133 -7.52 16.66 6.17
N ALA A 134 -8.62 16.92 6.87
CA ALA A 134 -8.64 17.83 8.02
C ALA A 134 -7.68 17.38 9.13
N ALA A 135 -7.66 16.10 9.48
CA ALA A 135 -6.75 15.53 10.47
C ALA A 135 -5.27 15.73 10.08
N ASN A 136 -4.94 15.54 8.79
CA ASN A 136 -3.57 15.77 8.30
C ASN A 136 -3.17 17.26 8.30
N ILE A 137 -4.12 18.19 8.07
CA ILE A 137 -3.88 19.64 8.15
C ILE A 137 -3.62 20.09 9.59
N MET A 138 -4.26 19.44 10.59
CA MET A 138 -4.10 19.81 12.01
C MET A 138 -2.69 19.53 12.55
N GLY A 139 -1.86 18.84 11.80
CA GLY A 139 -0.42 18.76 12.02
C GLY A 139 0.10 17.42 12.50
N LEU A 140 1.43 17.37 12.64
CA LEU A 140 2.21 16.15 12.85
C LEU A 140 1.80 15.37 14.10
N VAL A 141 1.58 16.04 15.23
CA VAL A 141 1.28 15.36 16.50
C VAL A 141 -0.04 14.62 16.44
N LEU A 142 -1.09 15.28 15.97
CA LEU A 142 -2.41 14.66 15.85
C LEU A 142 -2.40 13.52 14.83
N SER A 143 -1.68 13.72 13.74
CA SER A 143 -1.49 12.68 12.72
C SER A 143 -0.73 11.46 13.27
N GLN A 144 0.29 11.65 14.12
CA GLN A 144 1.00 10.54 14.78
C GLN A 144 0.08 9.76 15.74
N ILE A 145 -0.67 10.46 16.59
CA ILE A 145 -1.62 9.80 17.51
C ILE A 145 -2.65 9.01 16.71
N GLY A 146 -3.18 9.58 15.62
CA GLY A 146 -4.08 8.88 14.72
C GLY A 146 -3.47 7.59 14.15
N GLN A 147 -2.20 7.62 13.74
CA GLN A 147 -1.49 6.44 13.24
C GLN A 147 -1.38 5.32 14.29
N TYR A 148 -1.08 5.67 15.56
CA TYR A 148 -1.01 4.70 16.65
C TYR A 148 -2.37 4.08 16.97
N ILE A 149 -3.43 4.89 17.01
CA ILE A 149 -4.79 4.39 17.24
C ILE A 149 -5.20 3.46 16.10
N LEU A 150 -5.01 3.88 14.86
CA LEU A 150 -5.40 3.11 13.68
C LEU A 150 -4.69 1.77 13.59
N ILE A 151 -3.37 1.71 13.86
CA ILE A 151 -2.65 0.43 13.82
C ILE A 151 -3.14 -0.53 14.90
N VAL A 152 -3.47 -0.04 16.09
CA VAL A 152 -4.04 -0.87 17.16
C VAL A 152 -5.42 -1.38 16.76
N CYS A 153 -6.31 -0.50 16.26
CA CYS A 153 -7.65 -0.87 15.79
C CYS A 153 -7.63 -1.81 14.58
N THR A 154 -6.54 -1.84 13.83
CA THR A 154 -6.36 -2.74 12.67
C THR A 154 -5.75 -4.07 13.09
N VAL A 155 -4.60 -4.03 13.75
CA VAL A 155 -3.78 -5.22 13.99
C VAL A 155 -4.33 -6.08 15.12
N PHE A 156 -4.83 -5.46 16.19
CA PHE A 156 -5.37 -6.22 17.32
C PHE A 156 -6.59 -7.08 16.92
N PRO A 157 -7.65 -6.54 16.25
CA PRO A 157 -8.76 -7.38 15.80
C PRO A 157 -8.34 -8.38 14.72
N LEU A 158 -7.38 -8.02 13.84
CA LEU A 158 -6.87 -8.92 12.81
C LEU A 158 -6.17 -10.14 13.43
N ILE A 159 -5.33 -9.93 14.46
CA ILE A 159 -4.69 -11.03 15.20
C ILE A 159 -5.74 -11.85 15.93
N THR A 160 -6.72 -11.22 16.59
CA THR A 160 -7.82 -11.92 17.27
C THR A 160 -8.58 -12.81 16.31
N THR A 161 -8.95 -12.30 15.12
CA THR A 161 -9.59 -13.07 14.06
C THR A 161 -8.73 -14.25 13.62
N THR A 162 -7.43 -14.00 13.41
CA THR A 162 -6.47 -15.05 13.04
C THR A 162 -6.43 -16.18 14.07
N ILE A 163 -6.34 -15.86 15.36
CA ILE A 163 -6.33 -16.85 16.44
C ILE A 163 -7.65 -17.63 16.48
N MET A 164 -8.78 -16.95 16.36
CA MET A 164 -10.09 -17.60 16.34
C MET A 164 -10.25 -18.54 15.13
N CYS A 165 -9.80 -18.11 13.95
CA CYS A 165 -9.77 -18.98 12.77
C CYS A 165 -8.88 -20.22 13.02
N LEU A 166 -7.66 -20.03 13.52
CA LEU A 166 -6.75 -21.14 13.81
C LEU A 166 -7.31 -22.13 14.83
N SER A 167 -8.18 -21.69 15.76
CA SER A 167 -8.86 -22.63 16.68
C SER A 167 -9.86 -23.55 15.98
N GLN A 168 -10.27 -23.24 14.76
CA GLN A 168 -11.13 -24.04 13.89
C GLN A 168 -10.37 -24.63 12.70
N ALA A 169 -9.02 -24.64 12.77
CA ALA A 169 -8.20 -25.16 11.69
C ALA A 169 -8.40 -26.65 11.46
N ASP A 170 -8.68 -27.00 10.21
CA ASP A 170 -8.77 -28.39 9.75
C ASP A 170 -7.82 -28.59 8.56
N LEU A 171 -6.88 -29.53 8.74
CA LEU A 171 -5.92 -29.86 7.68
C LEU A 171 -6.58 -30.48 6.45
N SER A 172 -7.79 -31.00 6.56
CA SER A 172 -8.56 -31.51 5.43
C SER A 172 -8.86 -30.39 4.41
N ASN A 173 -8.96 -29.12 4.86
CA ASN A 173 -9.16 -27.95 4.00
C ASN A 173 -7.98 -27.70 3.06
N LEU A 174 -6.82 -28.32 3.28
CA LEU A 174 -5.68 -28.26 2.36
C LEU A 174 -5.81 -29.22 1.17
N THR A 175 -6.84 -30.05 1.12
CA THR A 175 -6.98 -31.07 0.07
C THR A 175 -8.24 -30.83 -0.79
N PRO A 176 -8.09 -30.72 -2.13
CA PRO A 176 -6.84 -30.76 -2.91
C PRO A 176 -6.05 -29.45 -2.79
N PHE A 177 -4.71 -29.55 -2.65
CA PHE A 177 -3.88 -28.37 -2.40
C PHE A 177 -3.85 -27.36 -3.56
N MET A 178 -3.80 -27.85 -4.80
CA MET A 178 -3.82 -27.02 -6.04
C MET A 178 -5.01 -27.41 -6.94
N PRO A 179 -6.25 -27.10 -6.56
CA PRO A 179 -7.44 -27.55 -7.30
C PRO A 179 -7.52 -27.01 -8.71
N TYR A 180 -6.92 -25.85 -8.96
CA TYR A 180 -6.93 -25.15 -10.26
C TYR A 180 -5.59 -25.25 -11.01
N GLY A 181 -4.66 -26.11 -10.53
CA GLY A 181 -3.36 -26.32 -11.14
C GLY A 181 -2.33 -25.23 -10.82
N PRO A 182 -1.05 -25.43 -11.22
CA PRO A 182 0.05 -24.54 -10.84
C PRO A 182 -0.03 -23.15 -11.49
N LEU A 183 -0.70 -23.00 -12.63
CA LEU A 183 -0.86 -21.69 -13.29
C LEU A 183 -1.66 -20.72 -12.43
N SER A 184 -2.66 -21.22 -11.67
CA SER A 184 -3.45 -20.40 -10.75
C SER A 184 -2.60 -19.73 -9.66
N VAL A 185 -1.52 -20.37 -9.21
CA VAL A 185 -0.57 -19.81 -8.24
C VAL A 185 0.15 -18.61 -8.84
N ILE A 186 0.57 -18.69 -10.10
CA ILE A 186 1.24 -17.59 -10.81
C ILE A 186 0.27 -16.41 -11.00
N GLU A 187 -0.95 -16.70 -11.43
CA GLU A 187 -1.98 -15.67 -11.62
C GLU A 187 -2.39 -15.01 -10.29
N GLY A 188 -2.53 -15.80 -9.24
CA GLY A 188 -2.83 -15.29 -7.90
C GLY A 188 -1.71 -14.40 -7.34
N THR A 189 -0.43 -14.65 -7.72
CA THR A 189 0.70 -13.84 -7.27
C THR A 189 0.55 -12.37 -7.72
N LYS A 190 -0.01 -12.13 -8.91
CA LYS A 190 -0.29 -10.76 -9.41
C LYS A 190 -1.21 -10.00 -8.46
N VAL A 191 -2.25 -10.66 -7.97
CA VAL A 191 -3.22 -10.08 -7.04
C VAL A 191 -2.61 -9.89 -5.65
N ALA A 192 -1.84 -10.87 -5.18
CA ALA A 192 -1.24 -10.82 -3.84
C ALA A 192 -0.19 -9.69 -3.71
N ILE A 193 0.53 -9.36 -4.78
CA ILE A 193 1.51 -8.27 -4.81
C ILE A 193 0.86 -6.92 -4.53
N PHE A 194 -0.33 -6.66 -5.08
CA PHE A 194 -1.06 -5.41 -4.84
C PHE A 194 -1.29 -5.12 -3.34
N GLY A 195 -1.59 -6.15 -2.55
CA GLY A 195 -1.82 -6.00 -1.11
C GLY A 195 -0.57 -5.67 -0.29
N LEU A 196 0.60 -5.73 -0.90
CA LEU A 196 1.87 -5.38 -0.24
C LEU A 196 2.37 -3.98 -0.65
N PHE A 197 1.71 -3.29 -1.59
CA PHE A 197 2.05 -1.91 -1.89
C PHE A 197 1.79 -0.99 -0.70
N GLY A 198 2.56 0.10 -0.64
CA GLY A 198 2.63 1.00 0.50
C GLY A 198 3.92 0.85 1.30
N PHE A 199 4.70 -0.23 1.07
CA PHE A 199 6.00 -0.40 1.71
C PHE A 199 6.95 0.78 1.43
N GLU A 200 6.85 1.35 0.25
CA GLU A 200 7.65 2.46 -0.24
C GLU A 200 7.27 3.82 0.38
N CYS A 201 6.13 3.91 1.03
CA CYS A 201 5.65 5.13 1.71
C CYS A 201 6.70 5.69 2.69
N THR A 202 7.41 4.82 3.41
CA THR A 202 8.46 5.23 4.35
C THR A 202 9.61 5.98 3.69
N ALA A 203 9.89 5.75 2.41
CA ALA A 203 10.92 6.49 1.67
C ALA A 203 10.56 7.98 1.48
N SER A 204 9.27 8.31 1.46
CA SER A 204 8.78 9.68 1.33
C SER A 204 8.85 10.48 2.64
N LEU A 205 9.06 9.81 3.77
CA LEU A 205 9.14 10.44 5.10
C LEU A 205 10.53 10.99 5.46
N PHE A 206 11.46 11.01 4.50
CA PHE A 206 12.86 11.41 4.73
C PHE A 206 12.99 12.74 5.48
N ASN A 207 12.24 13.75 5.10
CA ASN A 207 12.37 15.11 5.65
C ASN A 207 11.95 15.24 7.11
N ILE A 208 11.03 14.39 7.54
CA ILE A 208 10.45 14.44 8.89
C ILE A 208 11.01 13.35 9.82
N MET A 209 11.93 12.50 9.33
CA MET A 209 12.52 11.41 10.10
C MET A 209 13.79 11.84 10.84
N GLU A 210 13.99 11.32 12.04
CA GLU A 210 15.26 11.40 12.76
C GLU A 210 16.31 10.51 12.07
N ASN A 211 17.55 11.01 11.91
CA ASN A 211 18.66 10.29 11.26
C ASN A 211 18.20 9.54 10.00
N PRO A 212 17.64 10.26 9.01
CA PRO A 212 16.93 9.65 7.88
C PRO A 212 17.83 8.72 7.05
N GLU A 213 19.15 8.98 6.96
CA GLU A 213 20.12 8.18 6.21
C GLU A 213 20.12 6.70 6.64
N LYS A 214 19.89 6.45 7.93
CA LYS A 214 19.87 5.08 8.49
C LYS A 214 18.45 4.58 8.71
N ASN A 215 17.54 5.47 9.10
CA ASN A 215 16.25 5.11 9.65
C ASN A 215 15.20 4.83 8.56
N VAL A 216 15.27 5.48 7.38
CA VAL A 216 14.37 5.17 6.25
C VAL A 216 14.51 3.70 5.82
N SER A 217 15.74 3.23 5.60
CA SER A 217 15.99 1.83 5.21
C SER A 217 15.50 0.83 6.27
N LYS A 218 15.70 1.15 7.56
CA LYS A 218 15.22 0.30 8.67
C LYS A 218 13.69 0.28 8.72
N ALA A 219 13.05 1.45 8.66
CA ALA A 219 11.59 1.57 8.71
C ALA A 219 10.93 0.78 7.58
N LEU A 220 11.43 0.92 6.35
CA LEU A 220 10.96 0.19 5.19
C LEU A 220 11.09 -1.34 5.37
N THR A 221 12.25 -1.80 5.86
CA THR A 221 12.50 -3.23 6.07
C THR A 221 11.61 -3.81 7.17
N TYR A 222 11.50 -3.11 8.32
CA TYR A 222 10.74 -3.62 9.47
C TYR A 222 9.23 -3.57 9.21
N SER A 223 8.71 -2.51 8.60
CA SER A 223 7.28 -2.43 8.28
C SER A 223 6.86 -3.56 7.33
N LEU A 224 7.64 -3.80 6.26
CA LEU A 224 7.35 -4.88 5.33
C LEU A 224 7.44 -6.27 5.98
N LEU A 225 8.46 -6.51 6.82
CA LEU A 225 8.61 -7.80 7.50
C LEU A 225 7.42 -8.08 8.44
N LEU A 226 7.03 -7.09 9.26
CA LEU A 226 5.92 -7.23 10.20
C LEU A 226 4.60 -7.47 9.47
N VAL A 227 4.32 -6.69 8.42
CA VAL A 227 3.12 -6.87 7.60
C VAL A 227 3.14 -8.23 6.90
N GLY A 228 4.29 -8.64 6.37
CA GLY A 228 4.46 -9.94 5.73
C GLY A 228 4.10 -11.10 6.64
N ILE A 229 4.57 -11.07 7.90
CA ILE A 229 4.24 -12.10 8.90
C ILE A 229 2.74 -12.07 9.24
N ILE A 230 2.17 -10.89 9.50
CA ILE A 230 0.74 -10.74 9.82
C ILE A 230 -0.12 -11.30 8.68
N TYR A 231 0.17 -10.95 7.45
CA TYR A 231 -0.58 -11.40 6.28
C TYR A 231 -0.46 -12.91 6.05
N PHE A 232 0.74 -13.45 6.20
CA PHE A 232 0.97 -14.88 6.08
C PHE A 232 0.12 -15.67 7.09
N LEU A 233 0.12 -15.24 8.35
CA LEU A 233 -0.65 -15.88 9.41
C LEU A 233 -2.16 -15.75 9.15
N PHE A 234 -2.62 -14.56 8.72
CA PHE A 234 -4.04 -14.34 8.42
C PHE A 234 -4.51 -15.19 7.23
N ILE A 235 -3.80 -15.16 6.10
CA ILE A 235 -4.17 -15.94 4.91
C ILE A 235 -4.16 -17.45 5.24
N SER A 236 -3.13 -17.90 5.96
CA SER A 236 -3.05 -19.32 6.38
C SER A 236 -4.21 -19.70 7.30
N SER A 237 -4.61 -18.82 8.23
CA SER A 237 -5.74 -19.09 9.12
C SER A 237 -7.07 -19.20 8.36
N ILE A 238 -7.31 -18.34 7.38
CA ILE A 238 -8.51 -18.38 6.52
C ILE A 238 -8.55 -19.70 5.72
N VAL A 239 -7.44 -20.04 5.07
CA VAL A 239 -7.35 -21.27 4.25
C VAL A 239 -7.54 -22.53 5.09
N LEU A 240 -6.99 -22.56 6.30
CA LEU A 240 -7.11 -23.71 7.19
C LEU A 240 -8.49 -23.86 7.83
N SER A 241 -9.20 -22.76 8.05
CA SER A 241 -10.47 -22.78 8.81
C SER A 241 -11.71 -22.82 7.92
N ILE A 242 -11.65 -22.28 6.70
CA ILE A 242 -12.81 -22.15 5.81
C ILE A 242 -12.69 -23.14 4.66
N PRO A 243 -13.66 -24.06 4.49
CA PRO A 243 -13.65 -25.00 3.38
C PRO A 243 -13.67 -24.29 2.02
N LEU A 244 -12.93 -24.84 1.05
CA LEU A 244 -12.86 -24.32 -0.30
C LEU A 244 -14.25 -24.15 -0.95
N SER A 245 -15.18 -25.04 -0.63
CA SER A 245 -16.56 -25.01 -1.14
C SER A 245 -17.28 -23.69 -0.86
N VAL A 246 -17.00 -23.02 0.25
CA VAL A 246 -17.59 -21.71 0.59
C VAL A 246 -17.22 -20.65 -0.45
N PHE A 247 -15.96 -20.66 -0.90
CA PHE A 247 -15.46 -19.72 -1.90
C PHE A 247 -15.83 -20.09 -3.34
N THR A 248 -15.97 -21.40 -3.64
CA THR A 248 -16.38 -21.85 -4.98
C THR A 248 -17.86 -21.65 -5.25
N LEU A 249 -18.71 -21.81 -4.25
CA LEU A 249 -20.15 -21.54 -4.35
C LEU A 249 -20.46 -20.06 -4.44
N ASN A 250 -19.65 -19.22 -3.81
CA ASN A 250 -19.79 -17.77 -3.80
C ASN A 250 -18.45 -17.07 -4.10
N PRO A 251 -18.03 -16.98 -5.37
CA PRO A 251 -16.71 -16.42 -5.74
C PRO A 251 -16.47 -14.96 -5.32
N HIS A 252 -17.53 -14.21 -5.00
CA HIS A 252 -17.49 -12.83 -4.54
C HIS A 252 -17.74 -12.68 -3.04
N ILE A 253 -17.72 -13.78 -2.29
CA ILE A 253 -17.95 -13.73 -0.84
C ILE A 253 -16.86 -12.89 -0.16
N THR A 254 -17.27 -11.98 0.70
CA THR A 254 -16.33 -11.22 1.54
C THR A 254 -15.83 -12.07 2.71
N ILE A 255 -14.68 -11.72 3.30
CA ILE A 255 -14.17 -12.43 4.48
C ILE A 255 -15.19 -12.44 5.64
N PRO A 256 -15.86 -11.32 5.99
CA PRO A 256 -16.93 -11.36 6.99
C PRO A 256 -18.04 -12.37 6.64
N GLY A 257 -18.45 -12.41 5.37
CA GLY A 257 -19.45 -13.37 4.88
C GLY A 257 -18.98 -14.83 5.01
N ALA A 258 -17.74 -15.10 4.63
CA ALA A 258 -17.15 -16.43 4.75
C ALA A 258 -16.99 -16.87 6.23
N LEU A 259 -16.62 -15.95 7.13
CA LEU A 259 -16.51 -16.24 8.56
C LEU A 259 -17.87 -16.57 9.21
N ARG A 260 -18.97 -16.02 8.71
CA ARG A 260 -20.32 -16.39 9.18
C ARG A 260 -20.63 -17.87 8.97
N THR A 261 -20.03 -18.52 8.00
CA THR A 261 -20.26 -19.95 7.75
C THR A 261 -19.67 -20.85 8.82
N ILE A 262 -18.54 -20.45 9.42
CA ILE A 262 -17.87 -21.22 10.50
C ILE A 262 -18.18 -20.68 11.90
N PHE A 263 -18.62 -19.42 12.00
CA PHE A 263 -19.00 -18.77 13.25
C PHE A 263 -20.41 -18.15 13.16
N PRO A 264 -21.49 -18.95 12.93
CA PRO A 264 -22.81 -18.40 12.60
C PRO A 264 -23.44 -17.56 13.74
N ASN A 265 -23.07 -17.84 15.00
CA ASN A 265 -23.62 -17.17 16.18
C ASN A 265 -22.58 -16.34 16.93
N ASN A 266 -21.48 -15.98 16.30
CA ASN A 266 -20.41 -15.23 16.95
C ASN A 266 -20.28 -13.82 16.34
N ASP A 267 -21.11 -12.89 16.81
CA ASP A 267 -21.07 -11.50 16.36
C ASP A 267 -19.76 -10.80 16.73
N PHE A 268 -19.03 -11.29 17.77
CA PHE A 268 -17.76 -10.69 18.16
C PHE A 268 -16.69 -10.81 17.07
N ILE A 269 -16.56 -11.97 16.42
CA ILE A 269 -15.57 -12.12 15.34
C ILE A 269 -15.92 -11.24 14.14
N LEU A 270 -17.22 -11.12 13.82
CA LEU A 270 -17.66 -10.25 12.73
C LEU A 270 -17.38 -8.77 13.05
N LEU A 271 -17.60 -8.36 14.28
CA LEU A 271 -17.26 -7.01 14.74
C LEU A 271 -15.75 -6.76 14.66
N CYS A 272 -14.92 -7.71 15.12
CA CYS A 272 -13.46 -7.62 15.01
C CYS A 272 -13.00 -7.42 13.57
N VAL A 273 -13.52 -8.23 12.65
CA VAL A 273 -13.16 -8.12 11.22
C VAL A 273 -13.61 -6.80 10.63
N SER A 274 -14.83 -6.37 10.92
CA SER A 274 -15.38 -5.11 10.39
C SER A 274 -14.59 -3.90 10.89
N ILE A 275 -14.23 -3.87 12.17
CA ILE A 275 -13.37 -2.82 12.74
C ILE A 275 -11.99 -2.86 12.08
N SER A 276 -11.41 -4.05 11.91
CA SER A 276 -10.09 -4.20 11.29
C SER A 276 -10.09 -3.71 9.84
N ILE A 277 -11.10 -4.05 9.05
CA ILE A 277 -11.22 -3.61 7.66
C ILE A 277 -11.34 -2.09 7.59
N LEU A 278 -12.25 -1.51 8.36
CA LEU A 278 -12.50 -0.07 8.31
C LEU A 278 -11.29 0.73 8.80
N SER A 279 -10.70 0.35 9.94
CA SER A 279 -9.49 1.01 10.45
C SER A 279 -8.28 0.83 9.53
N ALA A 280 -8.15 -0.33 8.87
CA ALA A 280 -7.12 -0.57 7.87
C ALA A 280 -7.23 0.41 6.70
N ILE A 281 -8.42 0.55 6.12
CA ILE A 281 -8.64 1.47 5.00
C ILE A 281 -8.36 2.92 5.42
N VAL A 282 -8.93 3.34 6.55
CA VAL A 282 -8.74 4.68 7.10
C VAL A 282 -7.25 4.93 7.38
N GLY A 283 -6.55 3.96 7.97
CA GLY A 283 -5.12 4.03 8.26
C GLY A 283 -4.27 4.18 7.00
N THR A 284 -4.58 3.41 5.97
CA THR A 284 -3.88 3.50 4.67
C THR A 284 -4.07 4.88 4.04
N VAL A 285 -5.32 5.34 3.90
CA VAL A 285 -5.59 6.65 3.30
C VAL A 285 -4.94 7.77 4.10
N HIS A 286 -5.01 7.71 5.44
CA HIS A 286 -4.38 8.70 6.33
C HIS A 286 -2.86 8.74 6.16
N SER A 287 -2.19 7.58 6.19
CA SER A 287 -0.74 7.46 6.01
C SER A 287 -0.29 7.97 4.64
N MET A 288 -1.05 7.64 3.61
CA MET A 288 -0.72 7.98 2.23
C MET A 288 -0.96 9.46 1.92
N ILE A 289 -1.98 10.11 2.49
CA ILE A 289 -2.14 11.57 2.40
C ILE A 289 -0.92 12.25 3.00
N TRP A 290 -0.46 11.80 4.17
CA TRP A 290 0.72 12.37 4.80
C TRP A 290 1.97 12.20 3.95
N SER A 291 2.30 10.96 3.58
CA SER A 291 3.51 10.64 2.80
C SER A 291 3.50 11.33 1.43
N SER A 292 2.35 11.35 0.74
CA SER A 292 2.23 12.03 -0.55
C SER A 292 2.38 13.55 -0.43
N SER A 293 1.88 14.17 0.65
CA SER A 293 2.04 15.61 0.86
C SER A 293 3.49 16.01 1.08
N GLU A 294 4.26 15.22 1.82
CA GLU A 294 5.71 15.43 2.01
C GLU A 294 6.48 15.28 0.71
N LEU A 295 6.20 14.22 -0.04
CA LEU A 295 6.83 14.01 -1.33
C LEU A 295 6.45 15.09 -2.35
N MET A 296 5.19 15.52 -2.35
CA MET A 296 4.69 16.57 -3.24
C MET A 296 5.36 17.92 -2.95
N LEU A 297 5.58 18.25 -1.68
CA LEU A 297 6.31 19.48 -1.31
C LEU A 297 7.74 19.44 -1.83
N SER A 298 8.43 18.30 -1.67
CA SER A 298 9.76 18.08 -2.24
C SER A 298 9.75 18.13 -3.76
N TYR A 299 8.78 17.51 -4.40
CA TYR A 299 8.60 17.51 -5.85
C TYR A 299 8.47 18.93 -6.40
N PHE A 300 7.67 19.79 -5.77
CA PHE A 300 7.53 21.19 -6.14
C PHE A 300 8.83 21.99 -5.97
N ARG A 301 9.64 21.68 -4.96
CA ARG A 301 10.97 22.30 -4.78
C ARG A 301 11.93 22.01 -5.93
N PHE A 302 11.80 20.82 -6.54
CA PHE A 302 12.64 20.42 -7.67
C PHE A 302 12.16 20.95 -9.02
N MET A 303 10.91 21.43 -9.11
CA MET A 303 10.41 22.07 -10.33
C MET A 303 11.08 23.44 -10.55
N ASP A 304 11.64 23.62 -11.75
CA ASP A 304 12.24 24.91 -12.14
C ASP A 304 11.18 25.88 -12.70
N ILE A 305 10.13 26.15 -11.90
CA ILE A 305 9.01 27.03 -12.27
C ILE A 305 9.04 28.24 -11.34
N LYS A 306 9.20 29.44 -11.92
CA LYS A 306 9.32 30.70 -11.16
C LYS A 306 8.16 30.91 -10.17
N VAL A 307 6.92 30.66 -10.58
CA VAL A 307 5.73 30.84 -9.72
C VAL A 307 5.78 29.90 -8.51
N ILE A 308 6.17 28.65 -8.70
CA ILE A 308 6.29 27.65 -7.61
C ILE A 308 7.41 28.07 -6.66
N LYS A 309 8.58 28.45 -7.16
CA LYS A 309 9.70 28.93 -6.33
C LYS A 309 9.29 30.16 -5.50
N GLN A 310 8.55 31.08 -6.08
CA GLN A 310 8.03 32.24 -5.38
C GLN A 310 6.99 31.88 -4.31
N ALA A 311 6.11 30.93 -4.59
CA ALA A 311 5.12 30.44 -3.62
C ALA A 311 5.80 29.75 -2.42
N ILE A 312 6.85 28.96 -2.66
CA ILE A 312 7.64 28.33 -1.61
C ILE A 312 8.38 29.40 -0.78
N SER A 313 9.03 30.36 -1.42
CA SER A 313 9.77 31.44 -0.71
C SER A 313 8.86 32.30 0.15
N ARG A 314 7.62 32.54 -0.28
CA ARG A 314 6.58 33.25 0.47
C ARG A 314 5.88 32.39 1.53
N LYS A 315 6.24 31.11 1.66
CA LYS A 315 5.57 30.12 2.52
C LYS A 315 4.07 29.93 2.23
N THR A 316 3.59 30.36 1.07
CA THR A 316 2.21 30.12 0.63
C THR A 316 2.03 28.69 0.14
N LEU A 317 3.07 28.06 -0.41
CA LEU A 317 3.10 26.62 -0.68
C LEU A 317 3.85 25.94 0.46
N ASN A 318 3.10 25.35 1.36
CA ASN A 318 3.57 24.65 2.55
C ASN A 318 2.92 23.27 2.63
N GLN A 319 3.21 22.50 3.69
CA GLN A 319 2.67 21.16 3.88
C GLN A 319 1.13 21.12 3.94
N GLN A 320 0.50 22.07 4.60
CA GLN A 320 -0.97 22.12 4.67
C GLN A 320 -1.60 22.27 3.28
N VAL A 321 -0.99 23.10 2.44
CA VAL A 321 -1.43 23.28 1.04
C VAL A 321 -1.19 22.00 0.23
N THR A 322 -0.08 21.30 0.40
CA THR A 322 0.15 20.02 -0.29
C THR A 322 -0.78 18.92 0.18
N VAL A 323 -1.19 18.88 1.45
CA VAL A 323 -2.25 18.01 1.95
C VAL A 323 -3.59 18.31 1.25
N LEU A 324 -3.95 19.59 1.10
CA LEU A 324 -5.18 19.98 0.37
C LEU A 324 -5.11 19.58 -1.11
N ILE A 325 -3.97 19.77 -1.77
CA ILE A 325 -3.78 19.36 -3.17
C ILE A 325 -3.90 17.83 -3.29
N ALA A 326 -3.26 17.07 -2.40
CA ALA A 326 -3.36 15.62 -2.37
C ALA A 326 -4.81 15.15 -2.14
N GLY A 327 -5.49 15.72 -1.15
CA GLY A 327 -6.90 15.44 -0.87
C GLY A 327 -7.83 15.75 -2.05
N THR A 328 -7.59 16.87 -2.74
CA THR A 328 -8.33 17.22 -3.95
C THR A 328 -8.07 16.24 -5.09
N ALA A 329 -6.81 15.83 -5.32
CA ALA A 329 -6.48 14.85 -6.34
C ALA A 329 -7.11 13.47 -6.05
N ILE A 330 -7.13 13.04 -4.78
CA ILE A 330 -7.82 11.82 -4.34
C ILE A 330 -9.33 11.96 -4.61
N LEU A 331 -9.93 13.10 -4.27
CA LEU A 331 -11.34 13.36 -4.54
C LEU A 331 -11.65 13.30 -6.03
N LEU A 332 -10.82 13.89 -6.88
CA LEU A 332 -11.00 13.83 -8.33
C LEU A 332 -10.92 12.38 -8.84
N SER A 333 -9.95 11.59 -8.40
CA SER A 333 -9.88 10.17 -8.77
C SER A 333 -11.11 9.40 -8.30
N TYR A 334 -11.60 9.67 -7.09
CA TYR A 334 -12.84 9.10 -6.54
C TYR A 334 -14.06 9.41 -7.42
N LEU A 335 -14.17 10.65 -7.92
CA LEU A 335 -15.33 11.11 -8.69
C LEU A 335 -15.32 10.58 -10.13
N PHE A 336 -14.16 10.57 -10.79
CA PHE A 336 -14.07 10.37 -12.25
C PHE A 336 -13.71 8.95 -12.67
N ILE A 337 -13.09 8.13 -11.80
CA ILE A 337 -12.77 6.75 -12.15
C ILE A 337 -13.82 5.82 -11.55
N GLU A 338 -14.62 5.15 -12.40
CA GLU A 338 -15.68 4.25 -11.95
C GLU A 338 -15.22 2.79 -11.89
N ASN A 339 -14.40 2.38 -12.86
CA ASN A 339 -13.98 0.99 -13.02
C ASN A 339 -12.80 0.63 -12.09
N MET A 340 -13.02 -0.31 -11.18
CA MET A 340 -12.01 -0.77 -10.21
C MET A 340 -10.76 -1.36 -10.88
N ASN A 341 -10.92 -2.07 -12.00
CA ASN A 341 -9.77 -2.67 -12.71
C ASN A 341 -8.86 -1.61 -13.30
N VAL A 342 -9.42 -0.47 -13.74
CA VAL A 342 -8.65 0.68 -14.21
C VAL A 342 -7.87 1.31 -13.07
N PHE A 343 -8.48 1.46 -11.88
CA PHE A 343 -7.75 1.94 -10.69
C PHE A 343 -6.52 1.08 -10.40
N PHE A 344 -6.71 -0.25 -10.33
CA PHE A 344 -5.61 -1.18 -10.05
C PHE A 344 -4.51 -1.06 -11.11
N SER A 345 -4.87 -1.16 -12.39
CA SER A 345 -3.89 -1.17 -13.48
C SER A 345 -3.10 0.14 -13.58
N MET A 346 -3.75 1.29 -13.43
CA MET A 346 -3.08 2.61 -13.46
C MET A 346 -2.14 2.77 -12.26
N THR A 347 -2.58 2.34 -11.08
CA THR A 347 -1.77 2.37 -9.87
C THR A 347 -0.52 1.51 -10.03
N ASP A 348 -0.69 0.26 -10.45
CA ASP A 348 0.41 -0.70 -10.58
C ASP A 348 1.46 -0.22 -11.59
N VAL A 349 1.03 0.20 -12.79
CA VAL A 349 1.95 0.72 -13.80
C VAL A 349 2.76 1.91 -13.27
N ALA A 350 2.09 2.86 -12.60
CA ALA A 350 2.74 4.08 -12.13
C ALA A 350 3.70 3.82 -10.96
N LEU A 351 3.30 3.02 -9.97
CA LEU A 351 4.13 2.69 -8.81
C LEU A 351 5.33 1.83 -9.18
N ILE A 352 5.11 0.78 -9.98
CA ILE A 352 6.20 -0.12 -10.39
C ILE A 352 7.20 0.59 -11.31
N PHE A 353 6.73 1.48 -12.19
CA PHE A 353 7.64 2.33 -12.98
C PHE A 353 8.58 3.14 -12.07
N ALA A 354 8.05 3.77 -11.02
CA ALA A 354 8.85 4.52 -10.07
C ALA A 354 9.85 3.61 -9.31
N CYS A 355 9.44 2.39 -8.95
CA CYS A 355 10.34 1.40 -8.35
C CYS A 355 11.47 0.97 -9.29
N ILE A 356 11.17 0.64 -10.55
CA ILE A 356 12.16 0.25 -11.55
C ILE A 356 13.21 1.35 -11.72
N THR A 357 12.74 2.57 -11.99
CA THR A 357 13.63 3.71 -12.22
C THR A 357 14.50 4.03 -10.98
N SER A 358 14.02 3.71 -9.80
CA SER A 358 14.74 3.89 -8.54
C SER A 358 15.78 2.78 -8.26
N ILE A 359 15.58 1.56 -8.76
CA ILE A 359 16.50 0.43 -8.54
C ILE A 359 17.67 0.46 -9.53
N ILE A 360 17.47 0.93 -10.75
CA ILE A 360 18.48 0.96 -11.82
C ILE A 360 19.82 1.58 -11.40
N PRO A 361 19.91 2.66 -10.59
CA PRO A 361 21.20 3.21 -10.16
C PRO A 361 22.11 2.19 -9.50
N LEU A 362 21.55 1.20 -8.79
CA LEU A 362 22.33 0.15 -8.14
C LEU A 362 23.13 -0.69 -9.14
N LEU A 363 22.69 -0.80 -10.39
CA LEU A 363 23.41 -1.55 -11.43
C LEU A 363 24.74 -0.87 -11.83
N LYS A 364 24.86 0.44 -11.64
CA LYS A 364 26.08 1.21 -11.97
C LYS A 364 27.16 1.12 -10.90
N LEU A 365 26.81 0.72 -9.68
CA LEU A 365 27.72 0.70 -8.51
C LEU A 365 28.58 -0.56 -8.41
N LYS A 366 28.96 -1.18 -9.53
CA LYS A 366 29.67 -2.48 -9.61
C LYS A 366 30.92 -2.65 -8.71
N LYS A 367 31.58 -1.58 -8.28
CA LYS A 367 32.81 -1.64 -7.47
C LYS A 367 32.60 -1.88 -5.96
N GLU A 368 31.39 -1.61 -5.44
CA GLU A 368 31.12 -1.69 -3.99
C GLU A 368 30.20 -2.85 -3.61
N TRP A 369 29.99 -3.79 -4.51
CA TRP A 369 29.01 -4.83 -4.35
C TRP A 369 29.51 -6.01 -3.51
N GLN A 370 28.98 -6.19 -2.32
CA GLN A 370 29.05 -7.48 -1.63
C GLN A 370 28.20 -8.51 -2.39
N SER A 371 28.68 -9.74 -2.60
CA SER A 371 28.04 -10.72 -3.52
C SER A 371 26.53 -10.98 -3.29
N GLY A 372 26.07 -10.99 -2.03
CA GLY A 372 24.64 -11.16 -1.72
C GLY A 372 23.75 -9.98 -2.07
N GLN A 373 24.29 -8.76 -2.13
CA GLN A 373 23.54 -7.55 -2.48
C GLN A 373 23.24 -7.45 -3.97
N ASN A 374 24.08 -8.08 -4.81
CA ASN A 374 23.91 -8.16 -6.25
C ASN A 374 22.69 -8.99 -6.60
N ILE A 375 22.59 -10.18 -6.00
CA ILE A 375 21.48 -11.10 -6.21
C ILE A 375 20.18 -10.43 -5.79
N THR A 376 20.14 -9.78 -4.63
CA THR A 376 18.95 -9.07 -4.16
C THR A 376 18.52 -7.97 -5.13
N THR A 377 19.47 -7.17 -5.64
CA THR A 377 19.16 -6.09 -6.59
C THR A 377 18.69 -6.63 -7.94
N MET A 378 19.34 -7.68 -8.46
CA MET A 378 18.94 -8.31 -9.72
C MET A 378 17.55 -8.94 -9.60
N LEU A 379 17.28 -9.67 -8.52
CA LEU A 379 15.95 -10.23 -8.25
C LEU A 379 14.91 -9.13 -8.09
N GLY A 380 15.22 -8.05 -7.36
CA GLY A 380 14.32 -6.91 -7.19
C GLY A 380 13.99 -6.22 -8.52
N LEU A 381 14.96 -6.07 -9.42
CA LEU A 381 14.73 -5.49 -10.73
C LEU A 381 13.95 -6.44 -11.65
N VAL A 382 14.31 -7.73 -11.69
CA VAL A 382 13.62 -8.73 -12.51
C VAL A 382 12.14 -8.84 -12.07
N THR A 383 11.89 -8.94 -10.78
CA THR A 383 10.50 -9.00 -10.27
C THR A 383 9.72 -7.73 -10.60
N ALA A 384 10.33 -6.54 -10.45
CA ALA A 384 9.69 -5.28 -10.82
C ALA A 384 9.35 -5.22 -12.32
N LEU A 385 10.27 -5.65 -13.20
CA LEU A 385 10.03 -5.67 -14.64
C LEU A 385 8.91 -6.65 -15.04
N VAL A 386 8.88 -7.84 -14.44
CA VAL A 386 7.81 -8.82 -14.68
C VAL A 386 6.45 -8.27 -14.25
N ILE A 387 6.37 -7.69 -13.04
CA ILE A 387 5.13 -7.09 -12.54
C ILE A 387 4.70 -5.93 -13.45
N PHE A 388 5.64 -5.09 -13.87
CA PHE A 388 5.35 -3.96 -14.76
C PHE A 388 4.79 -4.42 -16.11
N ALA A 389 5.40 -5.43 -16.74
CA ALA A 389 4.92 -5.97 -18.01
C ALA A 389 3.48 -6.47 -17.89
N VAL A 390 3.18 -7.21 -16.83
CA VAL A 390 1.84 -7.71 -16.55
C VAL A 390 0.84 -6.58 -16.26
N ALA A 391 1.25 -5.56 -15.50
CA ALA A 391 0.40 -4.42 -15.19
C ALA A 391 0.05 -3.62 -16.46
N VAL A 392 1.02 -3.42 -17.36
CA VAL A 392 0.80 -2.77 -18.67
C VAL A 392 -0.15 -3.57 -19.55
N GLU A 393 0.07 -4.89 -19.65
CA GLU A 393 -0.83 -5.78 -20.41
C GLU A 393 -2.28 -5.68 -19.89
N THR A 394 -2.44 -5.73 -18.57
CA THR A 394 -3.76 -5.60 -17.92
C THR A 394 -4.39 -4.24 -18.17
N LEU A 395 -3.60 -3.16 -18.10
CA LEU A 395 -4.10 -1.80 -18.38
C LEU A 395 -4.58 -1.66 -19.84
N VAL A 396 -3.77 -2.14 -20.79
CA VAL A 396 -4.14 -2.12 -22.22
C VAL A 396 -5.40 -2.93 -22.47
N GLY A 397 -5.50 -4.14 -21.91
CA GLY A 397 -6.70 -4.96 -21.99
C GLY A 397 -7.95 -4.27 -21.45
N ASN A 398 -7.85 -3.64 -20.27
CA ASN A 398 -8.97 -2.91 -19.67
C ASN A 398 -9.39 -1.67 -20.49
N VAL A 399 -8.43 -0.96 -21.09
CA VAL A 399 -8.73 0.19 -21.96
C VAL A 399 -9.42 -0.26 -23.26
N ILE A 400 -8.95 -1.34 -23.88
CA ILE A 400 -9.59 -1.90 -25.09
C ILE A 400 -11.04 -2.30 -24.82
N THR A 401 -11.29 -2.99 -23.68
CA THR A 401 -12.66 -3.39 -23.31
C THR A 401 -13.59 -2.23 -22.95
N MET A 402 -13.06 -1.06 -22.63
CA MET A 402 -13.86 0.15 -22.39
C MET A 402 -14.23 0.91 -23.68
N ILE A 403 -13.43 0.71 -24.75
CA ILE A 403 -13.64 1.40 -26.05
C ILE A 403 -14.49 0.54 -26.99
N SER A 404 -14.46 -0.79 -26.81
CA SER A 404 -15.29 -1.76 -27.56
C SER A 404 -16.72 -1.82 -27.01
#